data_44b098996bcdca37a9fef22b72ac7146
#
_entry.id   44b098996bcdca37a9fef22b72ac7146
#
_cell.length_a   1.000
_cell.length_b   1.000
_cell.length_c   1.000
_cell.angle_alpha   90.00
_cell.angle_beta   90.00
_cell.angle_gamma   90.00
#
_symmetry.space_group_name_H-M   'P 1'
#
loop_
_entity.id
_entity.type
_entity.pdbx_description
1 polymer ?
#
loop_
_entity_poly.entity_id
_entity_poly.type
_entity_poly.pdbx_seq_one_letter_code
_entity_poly.pdbx_strand_id
1 'polypeptide(L)'
;MIWSVKACFRRCAYPDTRIVPPRASARIALADLAGDRNPLLRIVAGFDLGLFDRHVTAVSRIEVDDPRLRLRSEPHDIFAFDFTSPDTPATASATIAACSTGGRVNGLAQWIPIEFDGDEAIENRPGTGSASHWQAVFFPLTEAIDTAPGDTLSLHAWHDQLHLRVWAATAP
;
A
#
# COMPACT_ATOMS: atom_id res chain seq x y z
N MET A 1 7.78 3.13 -8.34
CA MET A 1 8.02 4.10 -9.45
C MET A 1 8.05 5.57 -9.01
N ILE A 2 7.56 5.95 -7.82
CA ILE A 2 7.59 7.32 -7.29
C ILE A 2 9.02 7.79 -6.96
N TRP A 3 9.91 6.88 -6.63
CA TRP A 3 11.25 7.15 -6.12
C TRP A 3 12.29 7.57 -7.17
N SER A 4 12.13 7.10 -8.40
CA SER A 4 13.02 7.44 -9.51
C SER A 4 12.94 8.92 -9.89
N VAL A 5 11.81 9.55 -9.60
CA VAL A 5 11.53 10.95 -9.90
C VAL A 5 12.44 11.87 -9.08
N LYS A 6 12.64 11.60 -7.78
CA LYS A 6 13.42 12.46 -6.88
C LYS A 6 14.91 12.53 -7.23
N ALA A 7 15.51 11.42 -7.62
CA ALA A 7 16.92 11.39 -8.06
C ALA A 7 17.13 12.18 -9.36
N CYS A 8 16.15 12.20 -10.25
CA CYS A 8 16.17 12.97 -11.47
C CYS A 8 16.00 14.47 -11.20
N PHE A 9 15.07 14.85 -10.32
CA PHE A 9 14.81 16.26 -9.99
C PHE A 9 16.02 16.96 -9.37
N ARG A 10 16.75 16.30 -8.46
CA ARG A 10 17.95 16.89 -7.84
C ARG A 10 19.06 17.21 -8.83
N ARG A 11 19.13 16.51 -9.96
CA ARG A 11 20.16 16.77 -10.99
C ARG A 11 19.72 17.79 -12.02
N CYS A 12 18.42 18.01 -12.17
CA CYS A 12 17.86 18.79 -13.28
C CYS A 12 17.07 20.02 -12.83
N ALA A 13 16.74 20.15 -11.53
CA ALA A 13 15.97 21.29 -11.04
C ALA A 13 16.86 22.53 -10.87
N TYR A 14 16.41 23.65 -11.43
CA TYR A 14 16.96 24.97 -11.13
C TYR A 14 16.58 25.39 -9.69
N PRO A 15 17.33 26.33 -9.07
CA PRO A 15 17.06 26.77 -7.69
C PRO A 15 15.62 27.19 -7.41
N ASP A 16 14.93 27.76 -8.43
CA ASP A 16 13.56 28.27 -8.33
C ASP A 16 12.50 27.31 -8.89
N THR A 17 12.85 26.04 -9.13
CA THR A 17 11.91 25.07 -9.67
C THR A 17 10.85 24.70 -8.63
N ARG A 18 9.57 24.98 -8.95
CA ARG A 18 8.44 24.49 -8.15
C ARG A 18 8.23 23.01 -8.39
N ILE A 19 8.18 22.23 -7.32
CA ILE A 19 7.89 20.79 -7.36
C ILE A 19 6.40 20.57 -7.11
N VAL A 20 5.73 19.87 -8.03
CA VAL A 20 4.30 19.55 -7.94
C VAL A 20 4.11 18.06 -8.22
N PRO A 21 3.50 17.31 -7.30
CA PRO A 21 3.09 17.70 -5.95
C PRO A 21 4.29 17.86 -5.02
N PRO A 22 4.22 18.76 -4.02
CA PRO A 22 5.29 18.92 -3.03
C PRO A 22 5.35 17.76 -2.04
N ARG A 23 4.22 17.12 -1.74
CA ARG A 23 4.14 16.03 -0.76
C ARG A 23 3.27 14.89 -1.25
N ALA A 24 3.57 13.69 -0.75
CA ALA A 24 2.75 12.49 -0.89
C ALA A 24 2.97 11.58 0.32
N SER A 25 2.04 10.65 0.55
CA SER A 25 2.27 9.59 1.54
C SER A 25 1.96 8.20 0.96
N ALA A 26 2.50 7.17 1.58
CA ALA A 26 2.05 5.80 1.39
C ALA A 26 1.03 5.51 2.50
N ARG A 27 -0.23 5.34 2.13
CA ARG A 27 -1.33 5.09 3.04
C ARG A 27 -1.75 3.63 2.95
N ILE A 28 -1.98 3.01 4.10
CA ILE A 28 -2.37 1.61 4.18
C ILE A 28 -3.56 1.42 5.11
N ALA A 29 -4.31 0.35 4.87
CA ALA A 29 -5.36 -0.13 5.78
C ALA A 29 -5.43 -1.66 5.76
N LEU A 30 -5.96 -2.24 6.84
CA LEU A 30 -6.41 -3.63 6.84
C LEU A 30 -7.48 -3.80 5.78
N ALA A 31 -7.48 -4.92 5.07
CA ALA A 31 -8.42 -5.14 3.98
C ALA A 31 -8.83 -6.60 3.85
N ASP A 32 -10.03 -6.78 3.30
CA ASP A 32 -10.57 -8.05 2.84
C ASP A 32 -10.90 -7.92 1.35
N LEU A 33 -10.23 -8.69 0.52
CA LEU A 33 -10.53 -8.81 -0.90
C LEU A 33 -11.27 -10.13 -1.12
N ALA A 34 -12.56 -10.05 -1.42
CA ALA A 34 -13.40 -11.22 -1.66
C ALA A 34 -12.99 -11.92 -2.98
N GLY A 35 -13.10 -13.24 -2.98
CA GLY A 35 -12.76 -14.09 -4.12
C GLY A 35 -11.60 -15.04 -3.80
N ASP A 36 -11.48 -16.08 -4.59
CA ASP A 36 -10.38 -17.01 -4.45
C ASP A 36 -9.06 -16.33 -4.86
N ARG A 37 -8.05 -16.52 -4.04
CA ARG A 37 -6.68 -16.31 -4.48
C ARG A 37 -6.47 -17.22 -5.68
N ASN A 38 -6.39 -16.62 -6.85
CA ASN A 38 -5.96 -17.39 -8.01
C ASN A 38 -4.52 -17.86 -7.73
N PRO A 39 -4.29 -19.16 -7.50
CA PRO A 39 -2.94 -19.63 -7.22
C PRO A 39 -2.09 -19.33 -8.44
N LEU A 40 -1.08 -18.47 -8.26
CA LEU A 40 -0.29 -17.88 -9.34
C LEU A 40 0.50 -18.93 -10.12
N LEU A 41 0.90 -20.00 -9.42
CA LEU A 41 1.86 -20.98 -9.95
C LEU A 41 1.33 -22.42 -9.94
N ARG A 42 0.04 -22.63 -9.70
CA ARG A 42 -0.49 -23.96 -9.44
C ARG A 42 -0.10 -24.99 -10.53
N ILE A 43 -0.34 -24.65 -11.79
CA ILE A 43 0.11 -25.48 -12.92
C ILE A 43 0.74 -24.57 -13.98
N VAL A 44 2.04 -24.70 -14.17
CA VAL A 44 2.79 -23.98 -15.18
C VAL A 44 3.47 -25.00 -16.10
N ALA A 45 3.19 -24.94 -17.37
CA ALA A 45 3.72 -25.89 -18.39
C ALA A 45 3.53 -27.37 -18.01
N GLY A 46 2.42 -27.71 -17.33
CA GLY A 46 2.10 -29.07 -16.91
C GLY A 46 2.70 -29.51 -15.57
N PHE A 47 3.50 -28.66 -14.90
CA PHE A 47 4.07 -28.94 -13.58
C PHE A 47 3.22 -28.31 -12.49
N ASP A 48 2.92 -29.06 -11.42
CA ASP A 48 2.28 -28.53 -10.21
C ASP A 48 3.32 -27.77 -9.38
N LEU A 49 3.21 -26.45 -9.38
CA LEU A 49 4.05 -25.53 -8.61
C LEU A 49 3.34 -24.97 -7.39
N GLY A 50 2.21 -25.55 -6.96
CA GLY A 50 1.41 -25.06 -5.85
C GLY A 50 2.18 -24.95 -4.52
N LEU A 51 3.24 -25.74 -4.33
CA LEU A 51 4.13 -25.61 -3.16
C LEU A 51 4.89 -24.29 -3.13
N PHE A 52 5.09 -23.65 -4.29
CA PHE A 52 5.79 -22.38 -4.39
C PHE A 52 4.87 -21.18 -4.21
N ASP A 53 3.54 -21.35 -4.33
CA ASP A 53 2.58 -20.26 -4.15
C ASP A 53 2.70 -19.59 -2.78
N ARG A 54 3.10 -20.33 -1.75
CA ARG A 54 3.38 -19.79 -0.41
C ARG A 54 4.58 -18.84 -0.35
N HIS A 55 5.46 -18.90 -1.34
CA HIS A 55 6.67 -18.06 -1.43
C HIS A 55 6.50 -16.88 -2.40
N VAL A 56 5.41 -16.88 -3.16
CA VAL A 56 5.09 -15.81 -4.09
C VAL A 56 4.09 -14.88 -3.44
N THR A 57 4.57 -13.75 -2.96
CA THR A 57 3.67 -12.68 -2.52
C THR A 57 3.11 -12.00 -3.75
N ALA A 58 1.92 -12.42 -4.16
CA ALA A 58 1.20 -11.83 -5.26
C ALA A 58 0.65 -10.48 -4.88
N VAL A 59 1.47 -9.47 -4.99
CA VAL A 59 0.99 -8.09 -4.93
C VAL A 59 0.13 -7.85 -6.16
N SER A 60 -1.14 -7.52 -5.97
CA SER A 60 -2.07 -7.26 -7.07
C SER A 60 -2.46 -5.78 -7.08
N ARG A 61 -2.65 -5.25 -8.29
CA ARG A 61 -3.28 -3.96 -8.49
C ARG A 61 -4.78 -4.16 -8.54
N ILE A 62 -5.51 -3.31 -7.84
CA ILE A 62 -6.97 -3.34 -7.78
C ILE A 62 -7.51 -1.95 -8.10
N GLU A 63 -8.64 -1.94 -8.80
CA GLU A 63 -9.36 -0.70 -9.01
C GLU A 63 -9.89 -0.18 -7.66
N VAL A 64 -9.90 1.14 -7.50
CA VAL A 64 -10.31 1.76 -6.23
C VAL A 64 -11.80 1.58 -5.92
N ASP A 65 -12.60 1.29 -6.93
CA ASP A 65 -14.03 1.00 -6.84
C ASP A 65 -14.37 -0.50 -6.94
N ASP A 66 -13.36 -1.39 -6.84
CA ASP A 66 -13.60 -2.84 -6.88
C ASP A 66 -14.55 -3.25 -5.73
N PRO A 67 -15.77 -3.73 -6.05
CA PRO A 67 -16.76 -4.04 -5.03
C PRO A 67 -16.38 -5.21 -4.12
N ARG A 68 -15.34 -5.97 -4.50
CA ARG A 68 -14.81 -7.09 -3.71
C ARG A 68 -13.88 -6.63 -2.59
N LEU A 69 -13.34 -5.39 -2.68
CA LEU A 69 -12.44 -4.85 -1.67
C LEU A 69 -13.23 -4.16 -0.55
N ARG A 70 -12.95 -4.55 0.67
CA ARG A 70 -13.47 -3.92 1.88
C ARG A 70 -12.34 -3.53 2.80
N LEU A 71 -12.25 -2.26 3.17
CA LEU A 71 -11.34 -1.83 4.21
C LEU A 71 -11.83 -2.33 5.57
N ARG A 72 -10.90 -2.77 6.41
CA ARG A 72 -11.15 -3.35 7.73
C ARG A 72 -10.47 -2.57 8.85
N SER A 73 -9.91 -1.41 8.54
CA SER A 73 -9.45 -0.41 9.51
C SER A 73 -9.57 0.98 8.91
N GLU A 74 -9.40 2.00 9.75
CA GLU A 74 -9.10 3.34 9.25
C GLU A 74 -7.75 3.33 8.54
N PRO A 75 -7.56 4.27 7.58
CA PRO A 75 -6.29 4.46 6.90
C PRO A 75 -5.20 5.01 7.80
N HIS A 76 -3.96 4.58 7.54
CA HIS A 76 -2.77 5.07 8.24
C HIS A 76 -1.70 5.48 7.23
N ASP A 77 -1.11 6.66 7.39
CA ASP A 77 0.08 7.06 6.64
C ASP A 77 1.30 6.35 7.22
N ILE A 78 1.83 5.37 6.48
CA ILE A 78 2.97 4.59 6.94
C ILE A 78 4.30 5.25 6.59
N PHE A 79 4.33 6.01 5.51
CA PHE A 79 5.44 6.87 5.13
C PHE A 79 4.91 8.17 4.54
N ALA A 80 5.50 9.29 4.95
CA ALA A 80 5.27 10.60 4.36
C ALA A 80 6.52 11.07 3.61
N PHE A 81 6.33 11.68 2.46
CA PHE A 81 7.38 12.14 1.57
C PHE A 81 7.22 13.61 1.28
N ASP A 82 8.23 14.39 1.65
CA ASP A 82 8.39 15.77 1.22
C ASP A 82 9.38 15.80 0.06
N PHE A 83 8.88 16.07 -1.14
CA PHE A 83 9.70 16.12 -2.35
C PHE A 83 10.51 17.41 -2.45
N THR A 84 10.17 18.43 -1.66
CA THR A 84 10.91 19.70 -1.60
C THR A 84 12.10 19.60 -0.66
N SER A 85 12.04 18.71 0.34
CA SER A 85 13.11 18.49 1.29
C SER A 85 14.29 17.71 0.68
N PRO A 86 15.52 18.09 0.95
CA PRO A 86 16.70 17.30 0.60
C PRO A 86 16.79 15.98 1.40
N ASP A 87 16.20 15.92 2.58
CA ASP A 87 16.43 14.87 3.58
C ASP A 87 15.38 13.75 3.51
N THR A 88 15.30 13.07 2.38
CA THR A 88 14.47 11.85 2.30
C THR A 88 15.35 10.63 2.52
N PRO A 89 15.08 9.81 3.54
CA PRO A 89 15.89 8.64 3.82
C PRO A 89 15.88 7.66 2.63
N ALA A 90 17.04 7.09 2.35
CA ALA A 90 17.19 6.09 1.30
C ALA A 90 16.42 4.81 1.63
N THR A 91 16.36 4.48 2.91
CA THR A 91 15.59 3.35 3.45
C THR A 91 14.87 3.79 4.71
N ALA A 92 13.69 3.26 4.95
CA ALA A 92 12.99 3.45 6.22
C ALA A 92 12.14 2.24 6.56
N SER A 93 11.90 2.05 7.85
CA SER A 93 10.95 1.07 8.39
C SER A 93 9.95 1.77 9.29
N ALA A 94 8.73 1.30 9.30
CA ALA A 94 7.68 1.81 10.17
C ALA A 94 6.84 0.65 10.73
N THR A 95 6.27 0.88 11.91
CA THR A 95 5.30 -0.01 12.53
C THR A 95 4.13 0.81 13.05
N ILE A 96 2.92 0.39 12.75
CA ILE A 96 1.68 1.06 13.14
C ILE A 96 0.74 0.01 13.74
N ALA A 97 0.05 0.37 14.81
CA ALA A 97 -1.05 -0.41 15.35
C ALA A 97 -2.35 -0.01 14.63
N ALA A 98 -2.96 -0.95 13.91
CA ALA A 98 -4.22 -0.74 13.23
C ALA A 98 -5.35 -1.44 13.96
N CYS A 99 -6.37 -0.67 14.34
CA CYS A 99 -7.57 -1.17 14.98
C CYS A 99 -8.54 -1.68 13.92
N SER A 100 -8.93 -2.95 14.00
CA SER A 100 -9.87 -3.57 13.08
C SER A 100 -11.32 -3.13 13.36
N THR A 101 -12.07 -2.94 12.29
CA THR A 101 -13.54 -2.78 12.36
C THR A 101 -14.28 -4.11 12.44
N GLY A 102 -13.53 -5.21 12.49
CA GLY A 102 -14.05 -6.58 12.55
C GLY A 102 -14.21 -7.21 11.17
N GLY A 103 -14.31 -8.55 11.21
CA GLY A 103 -14.43 -9.40 10.04
C GLY A 103 -13.10 -9.98 9.56
N ARG A 104 -13.14 -10.60 8.40
CA ARG A 104 -11.95 -11.23 7.81
C ARG A 104 -10.99 -10.18 7.29
N VAL A 105 -9.72 -10.35 7.61
CA VAL A 105 -8.59 -9.58 7.06
C VAL A 105 -7.71 -10.56 6.29
N ASN A 106 -7.64 -10.45 4.97
CA ASN A 106 -6.82 -11.32 4.14
C ASN A 106 -5.68 -10.58 3.42
N GLY A 107 -5.54 -9.30 3.67
CA GLY A 107 -4.47 -8.49 3.10
C GLY A 107 -4.46 -7.06 3.61
N LEU A 108 -3.58 -6.28 3.02
CA LEU A 108 -3.46 -4.84 3.23
C LEU A 108 -3.70 -4.12 1.91
N ALA A 109 -4.54 -3.11 1.91
CA ALA A 109 -4.69 -2.21 0.78
C ALA A 109 -3.76 -1.00 0.97
N GLN A 110 -3.03 -0.64 -0.06
CA GLN A 110 -2.13 0.51 -0.09
C GLN A 110 -2.50 1.42 -1.25
N TRP A 111 -2.49 2.71 -1.00
CA TRP A 111 -2.70 3.75 -2.01
C TRP A 111 -1.90 5.00 -1.66
N ILE A 112 -2.02 6.02 -2.49
CA ILE A 112 -1.18 7.22 -2.39
C ILE A 112 -2.07 8.46 -2.38
N PRO A 113 -2.21 9.16 -1.24
CA PRO A 113 -2.61 10.55 -1.25
C PRO A 113 -1.45 11.44 -1.70
N ILE A 114 -1.78 12.45 -2.47
CA ILE A 114 -0.87 13.53 -2.86
C ILE A 114 -1.44 14.86 -2.37
N GLU A 115 -0.57 15.71 -1.88
CA GLU A 115 -0.92 17.03 -1.39
C GLU A 115 -0.35 18.09 -2.35
N PHE A 116 -1.14 19.10 -2.61
CA PHE A 116 -0.74 20.27 -3.37
C PHE A 116 -0.51 21.46 -2.43
N ASP A 117 -0.11 22.60 -2.97
CA ASP A 117 0.00 23.83 -2.20
C ASP A 117 -1.40 24.27 -1.73
N GLY A 118 -1.48 24.72 -0.49
CA GLY A 118 -2.74 24.97 0.19
C GLY A 118 -3.30 23.69 0.82
N ASP A 119 -4.59 23.64 1.02
CA ASP A 119 -5.29 22.50 1.64
C ASP A 119 -5.83 21.49 0.61
N GLU A 120 -5.36 21.59 -0.64
CA GLU A 120 -5.81 20.68 -1.71
C GLU A 120 -5.07 19.36 -1.66
N ALA A 121 -5.81 18.27 -1.66
CA ALA A 121 -5.27 16.91 -1.72
C ALA A 121 -6.09 16.05 -2.69
N ILE A 122 -5.42 15.15 -3.38
CA ILE A 122 -6.05 14.10 -4.18
C ILE A 122 -5.70 12.77 -3.56
N GLU A 123 -6.70 11.95 -3.33
CA GLU A 123 -6.55 10.62 -2.78
C GLU A 123 -7.36 9.62 -3.61
N ASN A 124 -6.72 8.52 -3.99
CA ASN A 124 -7.37 7.38 -4.63
C ASN A 124 -7.74 6.30 -3.59
N ARG A 125 -8.43 6.71 -2.53
CA ARG A 125 -8.86 5.80 -1.45
C ARG A 125 -9.84 4.76 -2.00
N PRO A 126 -9.64 3.46 -1.74
CA PRO A 126 -10.58 2.43 -2.09
C PRO A 126 -11.97 2.65 -1.45
N GLY A 127 -13.03 2.42 -2.23
CA GLY A 127 -14.41 2.50 -1.76
C GLY A 127 -15.02 3.90 -1.75
N THR A 128 -14.33 4.92 -2.27
CA THR A 128 -14.87 6.30 -2.31
C THR A 128 -15.63 6.64 -3.60
N GLY A 129 -15.69 5.71 -4.56
CA GLY A 129 -16.34 5.96 -5.86
C GLY A 129 -15.61 6.99 -6.73
N SER A 130 -14.35 7.27 -6.43
CA SER A 130 -13.53 8.16 -7.22
C SER A 130 -13.27 7.54 -8.59
N ALA A 131 -13.61 8.24 -9.67
CA ALA A 131 -13.30 7.86 -11.04
C ALA A 131 -11.80 8.06 -11.35
N SER A 132 -10.93 7.55 -10.51
CA SER A 132 -9.48 7.65 -10.67
C SER A 132 -8.96 6.47 -11.47
N HIS A 133 -8.10 6.73 -12.45
CA HIS A 133 -7.32 5.69 -13.13
C HIS A 133 -6.16 5.15 -12.27
N TRP A 134 -5.99 5.66 -11.06
CA TRP A 134 -4.98 5.20 -10.13
C TRP A 134 -5.52 3.98 -9.39
N GLN A 135 -4.76 2.91 -9.46
CA GLN A 135 -5.07 1.67 -8.79
C GLN A 135 -4.48 1.67 -7.37
N ALA A 136 -5.17 1.03 -6.46
CA ALA A 136 -4.61 0.64 -5.18
C ALA A 136 -3.79 -0.65 -5.36
N VAL A 137 -2.92 -0.92 -4.40
CA VAL A 137 -2.11 -2.14 -4.36
C VAL A 137 -2.58 -2.99 -3.20
N PHE A 138 -2.86 -4.26 -3.47
CA PHE A 138 -3.24 -5.22 -2.45
C PHE A 138 -2.06 -6.15 -2.14
N PHE A 139 -1.69 -6.19 -0.88
CA PHE A 139 -0.66 -7.09 -0.33
C PHE A 139 -1.37 -8.20 0.45
N PRO A 140 -1.46 -9.41 -0.10
CA PRO A 140 -2.14 -10.49 0.59
C PRO A 140 -1.34 -10.96 1.81
N LEU A 141 -2.03 -11.31 2.88
CA LEU A 141 -1.46 -12.04 3.99
C LEU A 141 -1.24 -13.51 3.60
N THR A 142 -0.28 -14.17 4.24
CA THR A 142 -0.07 -15.61 4.06
C THR A 142 -1.31 -16.39 4.46
N GLU A 143 -1.91 -16.01 5.58
CA GLU A 143 -3.16 -16.56 6.09
C GLU A 143 -4.11 -15.41 6.44
N ALA A 144 -5.40 -15.62 6.19
CA ALA A 144 -6.40 -14.67 6.60
C ALA A 144 -6.61 -14.74 8.14
N ILE A 145 -6.87 -13.58 8.72
CA ILE A 145 -7.10 -13.41 10.16
C ILE A 145 -8.56 -12.99 10.34
N ASP A 146 -9.33 -13.72 11.12
CA ASP A 146 -10.65 -13.28 11.55
C ASP A 146 -10.49 -12.39 12.78
N THR A 147 -11.07 -11.19 12.71
CA THR A 147 -10.95 -10.18 13.76
C THR A 147 -12.31 -9.77 14.31
N ALA A 148 -12.36 -9.45 15.59
CA ALA A 148 -13.46 -8.72 16.20
C ALA A 148 -13.26 -7.19 16.05
N PRO A 149 -14.34 -6.38 16.12
CA PRO A 149 -14.19 -4.95 16.21
C PRO A 149 -13.35 -4.55 17.43
N GLY A 150 -12.33 -3.74 17.21
CA GLY A 150 -11.39 -3.30 18.24
C GLY A 150 -10.11 -4.14 18.35
N ASP A 151 -10.04 -5.28 17.69
CA ASP A 151 -8.79 -6.06 17.64
C ASP A 151 -7.69 -5.24 16.96
N THR A 152 -6.49 -5.35 17.48
CA THR A 152 -5.34 -4.60 16.96
C THR A 152 -4.36 -5.53 16.27
N LEU A 153 -3.99 -5.16 15.03
CA LEU A 153 -2.91 -5.80 14.30
C LEU A 153 -1.74 -4.82 14.13
N SER A 154 -0.52 -5.34 14.25
CA SER A 154 0.69 -4.58 13.95
C SER A 154 0.93 -4.61 12.44
N LEU A 155 0.90 -3.43 11.82
CA LEU A 155 1.28 -3.23 10.42
C LEU A 155 2.74 -2.81 10.38
N HIS A 156 3.52 -3.53 9.61
CA HIS A 156 4.92 -3.22 9.39
C HIS A 156 5.14 -2.84 7.94
N ALA A 157 6.04 -1.91 7.71
CA ALA A 157 6.46 -1.55 6.38
C ALA A 157 7.96 -1.26 6.32
N TRP A 158 8.51 -1.44 5.14
CA TRP A 158 9.88 -1.11 4.80
C TRP A 158 9.94 -0.63 3.35
N HIS A 159 10.81 0.35 3.09
CA HIS A 159 11.12 0.77 1.73
C HIS A 159 12.61 1.05 1.53
N ASP A 160 13.06 0.94 0.28
CA ASP A 160 14.42 1.26 -0.19
C ASP A 160 14.42 2.26 -1.36
N GLN A 161 13.38 3.08 -1.47
CA GLN A 161 13.11 3.99 -2.59
C GLN A 161 12.71 3.31 -3.93
N LEU A 162 12.88 2.02 -4.08
CA LEU A 162 12.46 1.26 -5.26
C LEU A 162 11.30 0.33 -4.94
N HIS A 163 11.34 -0.26 -3.76
CA HIS A 163 10.38 -1.25 -3.30
C HIS A 163 9.70 -0.78 -2.03
N LEU A 164 8.42 -1.03 -1.93
CA LEU A 164 7.64 -0.97 -0.70
C LEU A 164 7.21 -2.39 -0.34
N ARG A 165 7.49 -2.79 0.88
CA ARG A 165 7.01 -4.04 1.47
C ARG A 165 6.15 -3.71 2.67
N VAL A 166 4.99 -4.35 2.76
CA VAL A 166 4.08 -4.23 3.91
C VAL A 166 3.62 -5.62 4.32
N TRP A 167 3.46 -5.82 5.62
CA TRP A 167 2.92 -7.06 6.18
C TRP A 167 2.21 -6.77 7.50
N ALA A 168 1.37 -7.68 7.94
CA ALA A 168 0.72 -7.58 9.24
C ALA A 168 1.11 -8.77 10.11
N ALA A 169 1.18 -8.53 11.41
CA ALA A 169 1.30 -9.55 12.42
C ALA A 169 0.24 -9.33 13.51
N THR A 170 -0.24 -10.41 14.12
CA THR A 170 -1.03 -10.30 15.36
C THR A 170 -0.17 -9.64 16.41
N ALA A 171 -0.74 -8.69 17.16
CA ALA A 171 -0.07 -8.16 18.32
C ALA A 171 0.22 -9.30 19.33
N PRO A 172 1.40 -9.33 19.94
CA PRO A 172 1.76 -10.34 20.93
C PRO A 172 0.87 -10.28 22.17
#